data_f70cbdc617ab5714fece1960ec0d8fd8
#
_entry.id   f70cbdc617ab5714fece1960ec0d8fd8
#
_cell.length_a   1.000
_cell.length_b   1.000
_cell.length_c   1.000
_cell.angle_alpha   90.00
_cell.angle_beta   90.00
_cell.angle_gamma   90.00
#
_symmetry.space_group_name_H-M   'P 1'
#
loop_
_entity.id
_entity.type
_entity.pdbx_description
1 polymer ?
#
loop_
_entity_poly.entity_id
_entity_poly.type
_entity_poly.pdbx_seq_one_letter_code
_entity_poly.pdbx_strand_id
1 'polypeptide(L)' 'MSAPPDGLPVYRVLTGPDDERFCRRVSEALALGYELHEGPAVAYNGENVIVAQAVRWPRSPAE' A
#
# COMPACT_ATOMS: atom_id res chain seq x y z
N MET A 1 -3.55 0.38 21.64
CA MET A 1 -3.66 -0.32 20.35
C MET A 1 -4.14 0.65 19.28
N SER A 2 -3.47 0.71 18.17
CA SER A 2 -3.86 1.62 17.11
C SER A 2 -4.58 0.86 15.98
N ALA A 3 -5.37 1.59 15.24
CA ALA A 3 -6.10 1.04 14.11
C ALA A 3 -6.02 2.03 12.95
N PRO A 4 -6.14 1.55 11.70
CA PRO A 4 -6.16 2.46 10.58
C PRO A 4 -7.34 3.43 10.69
N PRO A 5 -7.20 4.64 10.14
CA PRO A 5 -8.28 5.61 10.18
C PRO A 5 -9.45 5.21 9.27
N ASP A 6 -10.61 5.76 9.56
CA ASP A 6 -11.80 5.64 8.70
C ASP A 6 -12.24 4.21 8.42
N GLY A 7 -11.92 3.28 9.33
CA GLY A 7 -12.33 1.90 9.17
C GLY A 7 -11.60 1.15 8.06
N LEU A 8 -10.46 1.67 7.63
CA LEU A 8 -9.67 1.00 6.59
C LEU A 8 -9.11 -0.31 7.11
N PRO A 9 -8.90 -1.30 6.21
CA PRO A 9 -8.34 -2.58 6.62
C PRO A 9 -6.88 -2.45 7.03
N VAL A 10 -6.42 -3.39 7.85
CA VAL A 10 -5.03 -3.37 8.32
C VAL A 10 -4.04 -3.80 7.23
N TYR A 11 -4.49 -4.54 6.24
CA TYR A 11 -3.66 -4.99 5.13
C TYR A 11 -4.30 -4.52 3.83
N ARG A 12 -3.51 -3.87 2.99
CA ARG A 12 -4.01 -3.34 1.72
C ARG A 12 -2.99 -3.64 0.64
N VAL A 13 -3.49 -4.02 -0.53
CA VAL A 13 -2.66 -4.13 -1.72
C VAL A 13 -3.11 -3.02 -2.67
N LEU A 14 -2.21 -2.08 -2.92
CA LEU A 14 -2.48 -0.97 -3.82
C LEU A 14 -1.94 -1.33 -5.19
N THR A 15 -2.77 -1.17 -6.21
CA THR A 15 -2.38 -1.47 -7.59
C THR A 15 -2.68 -0.28 -8.47
N GLY A 16 -1.96 -0.18 -9.56
CA GLY A 16 -2.20 0.88 -10.52
C GLY A 16 -1.16 0.89 -11.62
N PRO A 17 -1.32 1.78 -12.60
CA PRO A 17 -0.32 1.93 -13.62
C PRO A 17 0.98 2.47 -13.02
N ASP A 18 2.10 2.21 -13.69
CA ASP A 18 3.40 2.67 -13.24
C ASP A 18 3.54 4.15 -13.54
N ASP A 19 2.92 4.98 -12.70
CA ASP A 19 2.97 6.42 -12.88
C ASP A 19 2.90 7.12 -11.52
N GLU A 20 2.89 8.45 -11.58
CA GLU A 20 2.90 9.29 -10.39
C GLU A 20 1.68 9.07 -9.50
N ARG A 21 0.53 8.76 -10.09
CA ARG A 21 -0.68 8.55 -9.31
C ARG A 21 -0.56 7.36 -8.37
N PHE A 22 0.09 6.29 -8.84
CA PHE A 22 0.35 5.15 -7.99
C PHE A 22 1.27 5.54 -6.83
N CYS A 23 2.33 6.26 -7.14
CA CYS A 23 3.28 6.71 -6.12
C CYS A 23 2.59 7.59 -5.08
N ARG A 24 1.68 8.45 -5.50
CA ARG A 24 0.93 9.28 -4.57
C ARG A 24 0.03 8.46 -3.65
N ARG A 25 -0.61 7.43 -4.20
CA ARG A 25 -1.47 6.57 -3.39
C ARG A 25 -0.68 5.84 -2.31
N VAL A 26 0.48 5.31 -2.68
CA VAL A 26 1.35 4.65 -1.70
C VAL A 26 1.83 5.66 -0.68
N SER A 27 2.24 6.85 -1.12
CA SER A 27 2.71 7.90 -0.21
C SER A 27 1.62 8.33 0.76
N GLU A 28 0.38 8.41 0.29
CA GLU A 28 -0.74 8.76 1.17
C GLU A 28 -0.96 7.69 2.22
N ALA A 29 -0.85 6.42 1.85
CA ALA A 29 -0.99 5.34 2.82
C ALA A 29 0.11 5.41 3.88
N LEU A 30 1.34 5.69 3.45
CA LEU A 30 2.45 5.84 4.39
C LEU A 30 2.23 7.02 5.33
N ALA A 31 1.67 8.12 4.81
CA ALA A 31 1.39 9.30 5.62
C ALA A 31 0.32 9.02 6.67
N LEU A 32 -0.60 8.09 6.40
CA LEU A 32 -1.60 7.70 7.38
C LEU A 32 -1.03 6.84 8.50
N GLY A 33 0.12 6.19 8.27
CA GLY A 33 0.73 5.35 9.28
C GLY A 33 0.96 3.92 8.84
N TYR A 34 0.60 3.57 7.60
CA TYR A 34 0.90 2.24 7.07
C TYR A 34 2.38 2.07 6.83
N GLU A 35 2.83 0.82 6.84
CA GLU A 35 4.21 0.47 6.50
C GLU A 35 4.22 -0.39 5.26
N LEU A 36 5.27 -0.26 4.47
CA LEU A 36 5.46 -1.13 3.32
C LEU A 36 5.67 -2.57 3.78
N HIS A 37 5.02 -3.49 3.10
CA HIS A 37 5.18 -4.91 3.35
C HIS A 37 5.81 -5.53 2.10
N GLU A 38 7.08 -5.87 2.20
CA GLU A 38 7.90 -6.36 1.09
C GLU A 38 8.01 -5.31 -0.01
N GLY A 39 8.71 -5.64 -1.08
CA GLY A 39 8.89 -4.73 -2.19
C GLY A 39 7.71 -4.73 -3.15
N PRO A 40 7.72 -3.80 -4.08
CA PRO A 40 6.64 -3.74 -5.07
C PRO A 40 6.75 -4.90 -6.05
N ALA A 41 5.60 -5.28 -6.60
CA ALA A 41 5.51 -6.26 -7.67
C ALA A 41 5.10 -5.57 -8.95
N VAL A 42 5.53 -6.12 -10.09
CA VAL A 42 5.24 -5.55 -11.39
C VAL A 42 4.69 -6.64 -12.29
N ALA A 43 3.64 -6.32 -13.03
CA ALA A 43 3.04 -7.21 -13.99
C ALA A 43 2.69 -6.44 -15.26
N TYR A 44 2.60 -7.16 -16.36
CA TYR A 44 2.25 -6.56 -17.63
C TYR A 44 0.96 -7.20 -18.13
N ASN A 45 -0.05 -6.38 -18.42
CA ASN A 45 -1.37 -6.90 -18.79
C ASN A 45 -1.60 -6.97 -20.30
N GLY A 46 -0.54 -6.81 -21.08
CA GLY A 46 -0.64 -6.80 -22.54
C GLY A 46 -0.66 -5.41 -23.14
N GLU A 47 -0.95 -4.40 -22.35
CA GLU A 47 -0.97 -3.00 -22.81
C GLU A 47 -0.18 -2.09 -21.89
N ASN A 48 -0.25 -2.31 -20.59
CA ASN A 48 0.36 -1.42 -19.62
C ASN A 48 1.09 -2.22 -18.55
N VAL A 49 2.08 -1.57 -17.97
CA VAL A 49 2.75 -2.10 -16.78
C VAL A 49 1.88 -1.76 -15.58
N ILE A 50 1.57 -2.78 -14.79
CA ILE A 50 0.78 -2.63 -13.57
C ILE A 50 1.71 -2.90 -12.40
N VAL A 51 1.70 -1.99 -11.43
CA VAL A 51 2.50 -2.16 -10.22
C VAL A 51 1.56 -2.40 -9.04
N ALA A 52 2.06 -3.15 -8.07
CA ALA A 52 1.33 -3.46 -6.86
C ALA A 52 2.27 -3.31 -5.68
N GLN A 53 1.76 -2.76 -4.59
CA GLN A 53 2.52 -2.61 -3.37
C GLN A 53 1.62 -2.96 -2.20
N ALA A 54 2.05 -3.91 -1.38
CA ALA A 54 1.33 -4.24 -0.16
C ALA A 54 1.78 -3.31 0.96
N VAL A 55 0.81 -2.83 1.73
CA VAL A 55 1.08 -2.05 2.93
C VAL A 55 0.28 -2.66 4.07
N ARG A 56 0.79 -2.53 5.27
CA ARG A 56 0.09 -3.06 6.43
C ARG A 56 0.17 -2.07 7.58
N TRP A 57 -0.86 -2.11 8.41
CA TRP A 57 -0.88 -1.27 9.61
C TRP A 57 0.00 -1.93 10.65
N PRO A 58 0.97 -1.19 11.23
CA PRO A 58 1.86 -1.80 12.21
C PRO A 58 1.12 -2.19 13.47
N ARG A 59 1.54 -3.30 14.06
CA ARG A 59 0.98 -3.75 15.31
C ARG A 59 1.63 -3.03 16.47
N SER A 60 0.87 -2.90 17.55
CA SER A 60 1.42 -2.43 18.79
C SER A 60 2.49 -3.43 19.29
N PRO A 61 3.58 -2.96 19.88
CA PRO A 61 4.59 -3.88 20.42
C PRO A 61 4.05 -4.86 21.44
N ALA A 62 2.92 -4.56 22.08
CA ALA A 62 2.31 -5.44 23.06
C ALA A 62 1.54 -6.59 22.42
N GLU A 63 1.37 -6.57 21.15
CA GLU A 63 0.67 -7.62 20.41
C GLU A 63 1.65 -8.60 19.78
#